data_0121a99733a83cbd3b75189a9a5dbe1d
#
_entry.id   0121a99733a83cbd3b75189a9a5dbe1d
#
_cell.length_a   1.000
_cell.length_b   1.000
_cell.length_c   1.000
_cell.angle_alpha   90.00
_cell.angle_beta   90.00
_cell.angle_gamma   90.00
#
_symmetry.space_group_name_H-M   'P 1'
#
loop_
_entity.id
_entity.type
_entity.pdbx_description
1 polymer ?
#
loop_
_entity_poly.entity_id
_entity_poly.type
_entity_poly.pdbx_seq_one_letter_code
_entity_poly.pdbx_strand_id
1 'polypeptide(L)'
;MGSRLSVSEDGLLPDDRTTRARIRDAAIGCFAKYGVAGTTARKVADSAGVSPGSVIHHFGSMEGLRAACDEHVAAVIRQQKQEAMSSGTGIDVLAALRESNFGSLAGYLAEVLVEDSPAVAKLVDDLVADAEIYMEQGVEEGLVRATPNPRGRAVVVAIWSLGALVLHRHLERILGVDLTDPDVGANPAIAAYVGPAYEIFGDGIFTEEYAAHLQAAFAAHVGAEEPT
;
A
#
# COMPACT_ATOMS: atom_id res chain seq x y z
N MET A 1 25.63 40.96 2.75
CA MET A 1 25.25 39.94 3.71
C MET A 1 24.70 38.76 2.93
N GLY A 2 25.56 37.77 2.64
CA GLY A 2 25.18 36.59 1.86
C GLY A 2 24.45 35.59 2.74
N SER A 3 23.19 35.31 2.41
CA SER A 3 22.44 34.23 3.01
C SER A 3 23.07 32.88 2.60
N ARG A 4 23.67 32.16 3.56
CA ARG A 4 24.14 30.80 3.34
C ARG A 4 22.89 29.91 3.21
N LEU A 5 22.65 29.45 1.97
CA LEU A 5 21.68 28.38 1.75
C LEU A 5 22.15 27.13 2.53
N SER A 6 21.38 26.72 3.51
CA SER A 6 21.66 25.50 4.26
C SER A 6 21.43 24.29 3.35
N VAL A 7 22.49 23.59 2.99
CA VAL A 7 22.44 22.28 2.36
C VAL A 7 22.09 21.28 3.47
N SER A 8 21.05 20.50 3.26
CA SER A 8 20.65 19.44 4.21
C SER A 8 21.49 18.16 4.00
N GLU A 9 21.36 17.20 4.91
CA GLU A 9 22.14 15.95 4.93
C GLU A 9 22.17 15.17 3.61
N ASP A 10 21.16 15.34 2.74
CA ASP A 10 21.12 14.72 1.39
C ASP A 10 21.78 15.54 0.28
N GLY A 11 22.43 16.68 0.61
CA GLY A 11 23.14 17.51 -0.35
C GLY A 11 22.27 18.28 -1.36
N LEU A 12 20.93 18.24 -1.25
CA LEU A 12 20.00 18.93 -2.14
C LEU A 12 19.54 20.27 -1.56
N LEU A 13 19.38 21.27 -2.45
CA LEU A 13 18.75 22.54 -2.09
C LEU A 13 17.25 22.36 -1.80
N PRO A 14 16.60 23.20 -0.96
CA PRO A 14 15.17 23.11 -0.66
C PRO A 14 14.27 23.10 -1.90
N ASP A 15 14.60 23.86 -2.94
CA ASP A 15 13.85 23.89 -4.21
C ASP A 15 14.00 22.60 -5.00
N ASP A 16 15.17 21.97 -4.98
CA ASP A 16 15.44 20.67 -5.60
C ASP A 16 14.65 19.55 -4.94
N ARG A 17 14.53 19.56 -3.60
CA ARG A 17 13.70 18.59 -2.87
C ARG A 17 12.22 18.72 -3.24
N THR A 18 11.71 19.94 -3.32
CA THR A 18 10.34 20.22 -3.73
C THR A 18 10.09 19.75 -5.17
N THR A 19 11.03 20.00 -6.08
CA THR A 19 10.96 19.58 -7.48
C THR A 19 11.03 18.06 -7.59
N ARG A 20 11.92 17.39 -6.84
CA ARG A 20 12.02 15.93 -6.81
C ARG A 20 10.71 15.28 -6.32
N ALA A 21 10.11 15.79 -5.25
CA ALA A 21 8.83 15.31 -4.75
C ALA A 21 7.71 15.51 -5.79
N ARG A 22 7.60 16.68 -6.41
CA ARG A 22 6.61 16.99 -7.44
C ARG A 22 6.73 16.08 -8.66
N ILE A 23 7.95 15.75 -9.11
CA ILE A 23 8.18 14.80 -10.22
C ILE A 23 7.74 13.40 -9.80
N ARG A 24 8.09 12.94 -8.60
CA ARG A 24 7.68 11.63 -8.09
C ARG A 24 6.15 11.51 -8.01
N ASP A 25 5.47 12.49 -7.43
CA ASP A 25 4.01 12.48 -7.27
C ASP A 25 3.30 12.50 -8.63
N ALA A 26 3.81 13.29 -9.58
CA ALA A 26 3.36 13.26 -10.97
C ALA A 26 3.59 11.91 -11.65
N ALA A 27 4.72 11.23 -11.35
CA ALA A 27 5.03 9.92 -11.88
C ALA A 27 4.07 8.84 -11.35
N ILE A 28 3.74 8.86 -10.06
CA ILE A 28 2.74 7.96 -9.45
C ILE A 28 1.40 8.08 -10.22
N GLY A 29 0.92 9.30 -10.44
CA GLY A 29 -0.29 9.52 -11.23
C GLY A 29 -0.19 9.08 -12.70
N CYS A 30 1.00 9.26 -13.32
CA CYS A 30 1.23 8.77 -14.69
C CYS A 30 1.25 7.24 -14.76
N PHE A 31 1.91 6.56 -13.83
CA PHE A 31 1.93 5.10 -13.75
C PHE A 31 0.52 4.54 -13.52
N ALA A 32 -0.23 5.11 -12.59
CA ALA A 32 -1.63 4.72 -12.34
C ALA A 32 -2.51 4.88 -13.59
N LYS A 33 -2.29 5.94 -14.38
CA LYS A 33 -3.14 6.26 -15.54
C LYS A 33 -2.77 5.53 -16.82
N TYR A 34 -1.48 5.35 -17.08
CA TYR A 34 -0.95 4.89 -18.36
C TYR A 34 -0.27 3.53 -18.28
N GLY A 35 -0.17 2.96 -17.06
CA GLY A 35 0.63 1.78 -16.77
C GLY A 35 2.12 2.05 -16.84
N VAL A 36 2.93 1.06 -16.46
CA VAL A 36 4.40 1.18 -16.45
C VAL A 36 4.93 1.34 -17.87
N ALA A 37 4.53 0.47 -18.79
CA ALA A 37 4.98 0.51 -20.20
C ALA A 37 4.54 1.78 -20.94
N GLY A 38 3.40 2.36 -20.54
CA GLY A 38 2.84 3.57 -21.18
C GLY A 38 3.39 4.89 -20.63
N THR A 39 4.13 4.87 -19.49
CA THR A 39 4.65 6.06 -18.83
C THR A 39 6.05 6.38 -19.35
N THR A 40 6.26 7.63 -19.78
CA THR A 40 7.53 8.14 -20.31
C THR A 40 7.99 9.37 -19.54
N ALA A 41 9.31 9.67 -19.56
CA ALA A 41 9.87 10.87 -18.95
C ALA A 41 9.19 12.14 -19.43
N ARG A 42 8.74 12.19 -20.67
CA ARG A 42 8.00 13.32 -21.25
C ARG A 42 6.63 13.49 -20.59
N LYS A 43 5.85 12.39 -20.47
CA LYS A 43 4.54 12.46 -19.80
C LYS A 43 4.63 12.90 -18.36
N VAL A 44 5.63 12.38 -17.63
CA VAL A 44 5.90 12.77 -16.24
C VAL A 44 6.30 14.24 -16.17
N ALA A 45 7.21 14.69 -17.06
CA ALA A 45 7.66 16.08 -17.11
C ALA A 45 6.52 17.05 -17.40
N ASP A 46 5.67 16.71 -18.39
CA ASP A 46 4.48 17.51 -18.74
C ASP A 46 3.51 17.60 -17.54
N SER A 47 3.30 16.50 -16.81
CA SER A 47 2.45 16.45 -15.61
C SER A 47 3.05 17.22 -14.44
N ALA A 48 4.39 17.16 -14.25
CA ALA A 48 5.09 17.83 -13.16
C ALA A 48 5.40 19.32 -13.44
N GLY A 49 5.17 19.80 -14.67
CA GLY A 49 5.53 21.15 -15.07
C GLY A 49 7.04 21.40 -15.11
N VAL A 50 7.82 20.40 -15.57
CA VAL A 50 9.28 20.46 -15.68
C VAL A 50 9.76 20.01 -17.07
N SER A 51 11.06 20.09 -17.36
CA SER A 51 11.62 19.50 -18.57
C SER A 51 11.84 17.98 -18.42
N PRO A 52 11.79 17.18 -19.52
CA PRO A 52 12.16 15.76 -19.47
C PRO A 52 13.58 15.51 -18.97
N GLY A 53 14.52 16.44 -19.25
CA GLY A 53 15.88 16.40 -18.72
C GLY A 53 15.93 16.55 -17.21
N SER A 54 15.01 17.33 -16.62
CA SER A 54 14.91 17.47 -15.16
C SER A 54 14.49 16.14 -14.50
N VAL A 55 13.58 15.40 -15.10
CA VAL A 55 13.18 14.07 -14.59
C VAL A 55 14.40 13.13 -14.52
N ILE A 56 15.16 13.06 -15.61
CA ILE A 56 16.36 12.19 -15.65
C ILE A 56 17.46 12.73 -14.73
N HIS A 57 17.61 14.05 -14.62
CA HIS A 57 18.57 14.66 -13.70
C HIS A 57 18.33 14.24 -12.23
N HIS A 58 17.05 14.26 -11.78
CA HIS A 58 16.71 13.95 -10.38
C HIS A 58 16.69 12.44 -10.05
N PHE A 59 16.44 11.57 -11.02
CA PHE A 59 16.22 10.15 -10.78
C PHE A 59 17.16 9.22 -11.55
N GLY A 60 18.01 9.76 -12.41
CA GLY A 60 18.97 9.01 -13.23
C GLY A 60 18.33 8.31 -14.42
N SER A 61 17.24 7.59 -14.21
CA SER A 61 16.52 6.83 -15.25
C SER A 61 15.03 6.73 -14.91
N MET A 62 14.25 6.12 -15.81
CA MET A 62 12.84 5.79 -15.54
C MET A 62 12.71 4.68 -14.49
N GLU A 63 13.65 3.74 -14.46
CA GLU A 63 13.75 2.71 -13.42
C GLU A 63 14.05 3.31 -12.05
N GLY A 64 14.98 4.30 -12.00
CA GLY A 64 15.28 5.04 -10.76
C GLY A 64 14.10 5.87 -10.28
N LEU A 65 13.34 6.46 -11.19
CA LEU A 65 12.09 7.15 -10.86
C LEU A 65 11.05 6.17 -10.31
N ARG A 66 10.90 4.99 -10.95
CA ARG A 66 10.01 3.94 -10.49
C ARG A 66 10.36 3.47 -9.08
N ALA A 67 11.64 3.15 -8.83
CA ALA A 67 12.10 2.74 -7.51
C ALA A 67 11.79 3.78 -6.43
N ALA A 68 11.95 5.08 -6.74
CA ALA A 68 11.58 6.16 -5.83
C ALA A 68 10.06 6.28 -5.60
N CYS A 69 9.24 5.90 -6.59
CA CYS A 69 7.78 5.81 -6.42
C CYS A 69 7.42 4.61 -5.52
N ASP A 70 8.00 3.44 -5.76
CA ASP A 70 7.78 2.22 -4.96
C ASP A 70 8.11 2.47 -3.48
N GLU A 71 9.29 3.05 -3.20
CA GLU A 71 9.72 3.40 -1.85
C GLU A 71 8.77 4.40 -1.17
N HIS A 72 8.35 5.42 -1.91
CA HIS A 72 7.43 6.42 -1.37
C HIS A 72 6.05 5.84 -1.07
N VAL A 73 5.50 5.04 -1.95
CA VAL A 73 4.19 4.40 -1.77
C VAL A 73 4.22 3.47 -0.56
N ALA A 74 5.25 2.62 -0.42
CA ALA A 74 5.43 1.77 0.74
C ALA A 74 5.53 2.60 2.05
N ALA A 75 6.31 3.70 2.03
CA ALA A 75 6.46 4.57 3.20
C ALA A 75 5.13 5.23 3.63
N VAL A 76 4.33 5.71 2.67
CA VAL A 76 3.02 6.31 2.96
C VAL A 76 2.05 5.28 3.54
N ILE A 77 2.00 4.08 2.96
CA ILE A 77 1.15 2.99 3.47
C ILE A 77 1.57 2.62 4.90
N ARG A 78 2.87 2.45 5.14
CA ARG A 78 3.42 2.16 6.47
C ARG A 78 2.97 3.21 7.48
N GLN A 79 3.19 4.49 7.17
CA GLN A 79 2.82 5.58 8.06
C GLN A 79 1.32 5.57 8.37
N GLN A 80 0.45 5.47 7.37
CA GLN A 80 -1.00 5.43 7.57
C GLN A 80 -1.44 4.24 8.45
N LYS A 81 -0.82 3.07 8.26
CA LYS A 81 -1.13 1.88 9.05
C LYS A 81 -0.63 1.98 10.50
N GLN A 82 0.56 2.54 10.70
CA GLN A 82 1.09 2.80 12.05
C GLN A 82 0.24 3.82 12.80
N GLU A 83 -0.15 4.92 12.14
CA GLU A 83 -1.06 5.91 12.71
C GLU A 83 -2.41 5.28 13.10
N ALA A 84 -2.96 4.42 12.23
CA ALA A 84 -4.19 3.69 12.52
C ALA A 84 -4.05 2.78 13.76
N MET A 85 -2.94 2.06 13.92
CA MET A 85 -2.71 1.22 15.09
C MET A 85 -2.47 2.03 16.36
N SER A 86 -1.81 3.21 16.27
CA SER A 86 -1.52 4.06 17.44
C SER A 86 -2.72 4.87 17.93
N SER A 87 -3.72 5.10 17.09
CA SER A 87 -4.87 5.99 17.43
C SER A 87 -5.97 5.29 18.23
N GLY A 88 -5.83 3.99 18.49
CA GLY A 88 -6.78 3.21 19.28
C GLY A 88 -8.16 3.07 18.64
N THR A 89 -9.20 2.85 19.45
CA THR A 89 -10.57 2.59 18.98
C THR A 89 -11.32 3.84 18.51
N GLY A 90 -10.70 5.02 18.50
CA GLY A 90 -11.32 6.31 18.17
C GLY A 90 -11.23 6.74 16.71
N ILE A 91 -10.67 5.90 15.80
CA ILE A 91 -10.52 6.28 14.39
C ILE A 91 -11.86 6.18 13.66
N ASP A 92 -12.29 7.27 13.05
CA ASP A 92 -13.25 7.22 11.96
C ASP A 92 -12.53 6.75 10.68
N VAL A 93 -12.60 5.44 10.43
CA VAL A 93 -11.94 4.80 9.27
C VAL A 93 -12.42 5.39 7.95
N LEU A 94 -13.70 5.79 7.85
CA LEU A 94 -14.24 6.39 6.64
C LEU A 94 -13.75 7.84 6.47
N ALA A 95 -13.59 8.59 7.56
CA ALA A 95 -12.96 9.90 7.51
C ALA A 95 -11.49 9.80 7.11
N ALA A 96 -10.74 8.89 7.71
CA ALA A 96 -9.35 8.63 7.35
C ALA A 96 -9.19 8.23 5.88
N LEU A 97 -10.10 7.41 5.33
CA LEU A 97 -10.10 7.03 3.92
C LEU A 97 -10.41 8.23 2.99
N ARG A 98 -11.31 9.13 3.40
CA ARG A 98 -11.65 10.35 2.64
C ARG A 98 -10.50 11.35 2.60
N GLU A 99 -9.73 11.45 3.68
CA GLU A 99 -8.61 12.39 3.81
C GLU A 99 -7.32 11.82 3.19
N SER A 100 -7.26 10.52 2.94
CA SER A 100 -6.10 9.84 2.38
C SER A 100 -6.03 9.97 0.85
N ASN A 101 -4.82 9.98 0.30
CA ASN A 101 -4.56 9.85 -1.13
C ASN A 101 -4.62 8.38 -1.58
N PHE A 102 -5.48 7.58 -0.94
CA PHE A 102 -5.53 6.12 -1.11
C PHE A 102 -5.77 5.71 -2.56
N GLY A 103 -6.75 6.30 -3.26
CA GLY A 103 -7.10 5.91 -4.62
C GLY A 103 -5.94 6.09 -5.62
N SER A 104 -5.17 7.18 -5.50
CA SER A 104 -4.00 7.39 -6.37
C SER A 104 -2.89 6.36 -6.10
N LEU A 105 -2.65 6.02 -4.82
CA LEU A 105 -1.69 4.98 -4.44
C LEU A 105 -2.18 3.59 -4.84
N ALA A 106 -3.47 3.32 -4.66
CA ALA A 106 -4.12 2.09 -5.08
C ALA A 106 -4.05 1.90 -6.59
N GLY A 107 -4.30 2.95 -7.37
CA GLY A 107 -4.15 2.94 -8.84
C GLY A 107 -2.72 2.64 -9.27
N TYR A 108 -1.71 3.23 -8.61
CA TYR A 108 -0.31 2.89 -8.85
C TYR A 108 -0.04 1.41 -8.58
N LEU A 109 -0.41 0.90 -7.40
CA LEU A 109 -0.20 -0.49 -7.02
C LEU A 109 -0.92 -1.46 -7.97
N ALA A 110 -2.17 -1.17 -8.36
CA ALA A 110 -2.93 -2.00 -9.29
C ALA A 110 -2.18 -2.22 -10.61
N GLU A 111 -1.48 -1.19 -11.11
CA GLU A 111 -0.73 -1.25 -12.37
C GLU A 111 0.65 -1.92 -12.23
N VAL A 112 1.33 -1.75 -11.07
CA VAL A 112 2.67 -2.31 -10.90
C VAL A 112 2.66 -3.76 -10.44
N LEU A 113 1.68 -4.18 -9.63
CA LEU A 113 1.60 -5.52 -9.05
C LEU A 113 1.32 -6.64 -10.08
N VAL A 114 0.89 -6.30 -11.28
CA VAL A 114 0.68 -7.28 -12.36
C VAL A 114 1.97 -7.64 -13.10
N GLU A 115 3.07 -6.95 -12.81
CA GLU A 115 4.36 -7.26 -13.41
C GLU A 115 5.10 -8.35 -12.63
N ASP A 116 5.70 -9.29 -13.35
CA ASP A 116 6.64 -10.26 -12.79
C ASP A 116 8.06 -9.71 -12.90
N SER A 117 8.49 -8.97 -11.86
CA SER A 117 9.82 -8.34 -11.82
C SER A 117 10.44 -8.36 -10.43
N PRO A 118 11.79 -8.34 -10.30
CA PRO A 118 12.47 -8.24 -9.01
C PRO A 118 12.10 -6.99 -8.22
N ALA A 119 11.77 -5.89 -8.90
CA ALA A 119 11.34 -4.66 -8.26
C ALA A 119 9.97 -4.83 -7.56
N VAL A 120 9.03 -5.50 -8.22
CA VAL A 120 7.71 -5.80 -7.64
C VAL A 120 7.84 -6.81 -6.51
N ALA A 121 8.67 -7.85 -6.66
CA ALA A 121 8.94 -8.79 -5.57
C ALA A 121 9.45 -8.06 -4.33
N LYS A 122 10.43 -7.16 -4.50
CA LYS A 122 10.94 -6.33 -3.39
C LYS A 122 9.84 -5.45 -2.77
N LEU A 123 9.02 -4.79 -3.58
CA LEU A 123 7.92 -3.96 -3.09
C LEU A 123 6.95 -4.77 -2.23
N VAL A 124 6.57 -5.97 -2.69
CA VAL A 124 5.68 -6.86 -1.94
C VAL A 124 6.33 -7.33 -0.64
N ASP A 125 7.61 -7.69 -0.66
CA ASP A 125 8.37 -8.09 0.52
C ASP A 125 8.43 -6.94 1.57
N ASP A 126 8.69 -5.71 1.12
CA ASP A 126 8.70 -4.53 1.99
C ASP A 126 7.31 -4.28 2.61
N LEU A 127 6.24 -4.36 1.82
CA LEU A 127 4.87 -4.20 2.30
C LEU A 127 4.45 -5.29 3.31
N VAL A 128 4.90 -6.53 3.11
CA VAL A 128 4.66 -7.64 4.04
C VAL A 128 5.44 -7.44 5.35
N ALA A 129 6.71 -7.01 5.26
CA ALA A 129 7.52 -6.71 6.44
C ALA A 129 6.91 -5.57 7.27
N ASP A 130 6.45 -4.52 6.61
CA ASP A 130 5.73 -3.43 7.26
C ASP A 130 4.42 -3.90 7.90
N ALA A 131 3.69 -4.83 7.23
CA ALA A 131 2.45 -5.41 7.78
C ALA A 131 2.71 -6.20 9.07
N GLU A 132 3.81 -6.93 9.16
CA GLU A 132 4.20 -7.63 10.38
C GLU A 132 4.42 -6.64 11.54
N ILE A 133 5.15 -5.56 11.30
CA ILE A 133 5.47 -4.53 12.29
C ILE A 133 4.21 -3.82 12.81
N TYR A 134 3.36 -3.28 11.94
CA TYR A 134 2.18 -2.55 12.40
C TYR A 134 1.12 -3.47 13.02
N MET A 135 1.05 -4.75 12.63
CA MET A 135 0.17 -5.72 13.29
C MET A 135 0.67 -6.09 14.69
N GLU A 136 1.99 -6.20 14.88
CA GLU A 136 2.58 -6.42 16.20
C GLU A 136 2.30 -5.24 17.13
N GLN A 137 2.47 -4.02 16.65
CA GLN A 137 2.05 -2.82 17.35
C GLN A 137 0.56 -2.87 17.73
N GLY A 138 -0.31 -3.29 16.80
CA GLY A 138 -1.75 -3.46 17.08
C GLY A 138 -2.04 -4.52 18.15
N VAL A 139 -1.20 -5.55 18.30
CA VAL A 139 -1.30 -6.53 19.39
C VAL A 139 -0.92 -5.89 20.72
N GLU A 140 0.17 -5.11 20.77
CA GLU A 140 0.61 -4.39 21.96
C GLU A 140 -0.44 -3.39 22.45
N GLU A 141 -1.11 -2.70 21.53
CA GLU A 141 -2.19 -1.75 21.81
C GLU A 141 -3.56 -2.42 22.08
N GLY A 142 -3.64 -3.75 21.98
CA GLY A 142 -4.87 -4.51 22.23
C GLY A 142 -5.92 -4.41 21.12
N LEU A 143 -5.56 -3.91 19.94
CA LEU A 143 -6.44 -3.76 18.77
C LEU A 143 -6.44 -5.02 17.89
N VAL A 144 -5.37 -5.80 17.93
CA VAL A 144 -5.18 -7.00 17.11
C VAL A 144 -4.98 -8.20 18.05
N ARG A 145 -5.62 -9.32 17.76
CA ARG A 145 -5.44 -10.57 18.51
C ARG A 145 -4.03 -11.13 18.29
N ALA A 146 -3.39 -11.62 19.33
CA ALA A 146 -2.12 -12.35 19.20
C ALA A 146 -2.28 -13.61 18.33
N THR A 147 -1.19 -14.04 17.69
CA THR A 147 -1.16 -15.23 16.85
C THR A 147 0.15 -15.99 17.05
N PRO A 148 0.17 -17.33 16.95
CA PRO A 148 1.41 -18.11 16.97
C PRO A 148 2.24 -17.93 15.68
N ASN A 149 1.68 -17.36 14.63
CA ASN A 149 2.36 -17.14 13.34
C ASN A 149 2.18 -15.69 12.85
N PRO A 150 2.89 -14.71 13.43
CA PRO A 150 2.79 -13.29 13.04
C PRO A 150 3.12 -13.06 11.57
N ARG A 151 4.22 -13.64 11.08
CA ARG A 151 4.67 -13.54 9.69
C ARG A 151 3.63 -14.10 8.70
N GLY A 152 3.12 -15.32 8.95
CA GLY A 152 2.11 -15.93 8.10
C GLY A 152 0.83 -15.11 8.02
N ARG A 153 0.37 -14.56 9.16
CA ARG A 153 -0.79 -13.66 9.20
C ARG A 153 -0.54 -12.39 8.39
N ALA A 154 0.63 -11.75 8.54
CA ALA A 154 0.98 -10.55 7.80
C ALA A 154 0.99 -10.81 6.29
N VAL A 155 1.57 -11.93 5.83
CA VAL A 155 1.54 -12.34 4.41
C VAL A 155 0.12 -12.47 3.90
N VAL A 156 -0.74 -13.22 4.61
CA VAL A 156 -2.13 -13.48 4.15
C VAL A 156 -2.91 -12.17 4.05
N VAL A 157 -2.83 -11.28 5.05
CA VAL A 157 -3.55 -10.00 5.03
C VAL A 157 -3.01 -9.05 3.96
N ALA A 158 -1.68 -9.00 3.77
CA ALA A 158 -1.07 -8.20 2.71
C ALA A 158 -1.51 -8.71 1.32
N ILE A 159 -1.41 -10.01 1.06
CA ILE A 159 -1.82 -10.59 -0.23
C ILE A 159 -3.31 -10.41 -0.50
N TRP A 160 -4.17 -10.51 0.52
CA TRP A 160 -5.59 -10.21 0.35
C TRP A 160 -5.80 -8.75 -0.06
N SER A 161 -5.18 -7.81 0.65
CA SER A 161 -5.32 -6.38 0.37
C SER A 161 -4.78 -6.01 -1.02
N LEU A 162 -3.60 -6.52 -1.39
CA LEU A 162 -2.99 -6.28 -2.70
C LEU A 162 -3.77 -6.98 -3.82
N GLY A 163 -4.30 -8.18 -3.57
CA GLY A 163 -5.16 -8.91 -4.51
C GLY A 163 -6.45 -8.14 -4.86
N ALA A 164 -7.03 -7.43 -3.89
CA ALA A 164 -8.18 -6.58 -4.14
C ALA A 164 -7.86 -5.43 -5.10
N LEU A 165 -6.64 -4.86 -5.04
CA LEU A 165 -6.18 -3.83 -5.97
C LEU A 165 -5.96 -4.40 -7.38
N VAL A 166 -5.31 -5.54 -7.50
CA VAL A 166 -5.13 -6.23 -8.81
C VAL A 166 -6.47 -6.58 -9.45
N LEU A 167 -7.46 -6.93 -8.64
CA LEU A 167 -8.80 -7.31 -9.09
C LEU A 167 -9.82 -6.14 -9.02
N HIS A 168 -9.37 -4.88 -8.88
CA HIS A 168 -10.24 -3.73 -8.68
C HIS A 168 -11.35 -3.59 -9.73
N ARG A 169 -11.08 -3.91 -11.01
CA ARG A 169 -12.08 -3.88 -12.09
C ARG A 169 -13.21 -4.89 -11.89
N HIS A 170 -12.91 -6.02 -11.23
CA HIS A 170 -13.93 -7.00 -10.87
C HIS A 170 -14.73 -6.55 -9.65
N LEU A 171 -14.10 -5.89 -8.68
CA LEU A 171 -14.80 -5.27 -7.55
C LEU A 171 -15.77 -4.19 -8.06
N GLU A 172 -15.32 -3.31 -8.95
CA GLU A 172 -16.17 -2.31 -9.57
C GLU A 172 -17.38 -2.94 -10.27
N ARG A 173 -17.16 -3.97 -11.08
CA ARG A 173 -18.23 -4.66 -11.82
C ARG A 173 -19.23 -5.36 -10.90
N ILE A 174 -18.79 -5.90 -9.74
CA ILE A 174 -19.62 -6.73 -8.85
C ILE A 174 -20.27 -5.88 -7.76
N LEU A 175 -19.52 -4.95 -7.15
CA LEU A 175 -19.93 -4.18 -5.99
C LEU A 175 -20.14 -2.68 -6.29
N GLY A 176 -19.79 -2.22 -7.51
CA GLY A 176 -19.86 -0.80 -7.88
C GLY A 176 -18.77 0.05 -7.21
N VAL A 177 -17.66 -0.55 -6.76
CA VAL A 177 -16.56 0.12 -6.04
C VAL A 177 -15.27 0.03 -6.83
N ASP A 178 -14.78 1.15 -7.31
CA ASP A 178 -13.42 1.27 -7.87
C ASP A 178 -12.47 1.73 -6.77
N LEU A 179 -11.62 0.82 -6.28
CA LEU A 179 -10.61 1.12 -5.25
C LEU A 179 -9.50 2.05 -5.75
N THR A 180 -9.38 2.24 -7.06
CA THR A 180 -8.37 3.10 -7.68
C THR A 180 -8.88 4.51 -7.96
N ASP A 181 -10.17 4.77 -7.72
CA ASP A 181 -10.74 6.11 -7.81
C ASP A 181 -10.13 7.02 -6.71
N PRO A 182 -9.51 8.15 -7.05
CA PRO A 182 -9.00 9.11 -6.08
C PRO A 182 -10.03 9.52 -5.02
N ASP A 183 -11.30 9.56 -5.37
CA ASP A 183 -12.40 9.95 -4.50
C ASP A 183 -13.14 8.76 -3.86
N VAL A 184 -12.58 7.55 -3.92
CA VAL A 184 -13.21 6.31 -3.42
C VAL A 184 -13.68 6.43 -1.96
N GLY A 185 -12.93 7.12 -1.11
CA GLY A 185 -13.29 7.34 0.29
C GLY A 185 -14.55 8.20 0.48
N ALA A 186 -14.87 9.05 -0.48
CA ALA A 186 -16.09 9.87 -0.48
C ALA A 186 -17.29 9.14 -1.12
N ASN A 187 -17.04 8.03 -1.84
CA ASN A 187 -18.08 7.26 -2.51
C ASN A 187 -18.83 6.35 -1.50
N PRO A 188 -20.15 6.51 -1.28
CA PRO A 188 -20.89 5.66 -0.37
C PRO A 188 -20.82 4.16 -0.70
N ALA A 189 -20.61 3.81 -1.97
CA ALA A 189 -20.47 2.43 -2.42
C ALA A 189 -19.31 1.69 -1.75
N ILE A 190 -18.29 2.40 -1.23
CA ILE A 190 -17.16 1.79 -0.51
C ILE A 190 -17.62 0.91 0.66
N ALA A 191 -18.77 1.23 1.27
CA ALA A 191 -19.34 0.43 2.34
C ALA A 191 -19.68 -1.01 1.92
N ALA A 192 -19.98 -1.24 0.64
CA ALA A 192 -20.25 -2.58 0.10
C ALA A 192 -19.01 -3.48 0.10
N TYR A 193 -17.80 -2.91 0.11
CA TYR A 193 -16.54 -3.65 0.25
C TYR A 193 -16.03 -3.65 1.69
N VAL A 194 -16.02 -2.51 2.33
CA VAL A 194 -15.43 -2.33 3.66
C VAL A 194 -16.26 -3.05 4.74
N GLY A 195 -17.59 -3.01 4.67
CA GLY A 195 -18.45 -3.68 5.64
C GLY A 195 -18.19 -5.18 5.75
N PRO A 196 -18.32 -5.96 4.67
CA PRO A 196 -18.00 -7.40 4.67
C PRO A 196 -16.54 -7.69 5.05
N ALA A 197 -15.58 -6.85 4.65
CA ALA A 197 -14.19 -7.02 5.05
C ALA A 197 -14.04 -6.93 6.58
N TYR A 198 -14.67 -5.95 7.23
CA TYR A 198 -14.67 -5.84 8.69
C TYR A 198 -15.38 -6.99 9.39
N GLU A 199 -16.49 -7.48 8.85
CA GLU A 199 -17.17 -8.65 9.36
C GLU A 199 -16.22 -9.87 9.36
N ILE A 200 -15.53 -10.12 8.25
CA ILE A 200 -14.57 -11.23 8.13
C ILE A 200 -13.39 -11.07 9.10
N PHE A 201 -12.85 -9.87 9.26
CA PHE A 201 -11.72 -9.63 10.17
C PHE A 201 -12.13 -9.61 11.65
N GLY A 202 -13.32 -9.14 11.98
CA GLY A 202 -13.82 -9.03 13.35
C GLY A 202 -14.40 -10.33 13.87
N ASP A 203 -15.40 -10.81 13.19
CA ASP A 203 -16.22 -11.95 13.63
C ASP A 203 -15.77 -13.26 13.00
N GLY A 204 -15.16 -13.20 11.79
CA GLY A 204 -14.86 -14.37 10.98
C GLY A 204 -16.10 -14.84 10.19
N ILE A 205 -15.87 -15.76 9.23
CA ILE A 205 -16.94 -16.34 8.38
C ILE A 205 -17.42 -17.69 8.87
N PHE A 206 -16.73 -18.31 9.80
CA PHE A 206 -17.05 -19.63 10.32
C PHE A 206 -17.66 -19.53 11.72
N THR A 207 -18.62 -20.42 12.02
CA THR A 207 -19.08 -20.60 13.39
C THR A 207 -17.94 -21.09 14.28
N GLU A 208 -18.00 -20.80 15.58
CA GLU A 208 -16.98 -21.24 16.56
C GLU A 208 -16.75 -22.76 16.51
N GLU A 209 -17.83 -23.55 16.39
CA GLU A 209 -17.75 -25.00 16.29
C GLU A 209 -16.99 -25.47 15.05
N TYR A 210 -17.28 -24.88 13.89
CA TYR A 210 -16.62 -25.25 12.64
C TYR A 210 -15.16 -24.76 12.62
N ALA A 211 -14.88 -23.57 13.14
CA ALA A 211 -13.51 -23.06 13.28
C ALA A 211 -12.66 -23.96 14.19
N ALA A 212 -13.20 -24.42 15.32
CA ALA A 212 -12.53 -25.37 16.21
C ALA A 212 -12.23 -26.71 15.50
N HIS A 213 -13.18 -27.20 14.70
CA HIS A 213 -12.99 -28.42 13.91
C HIS A 213 -11.85 -28.27 12.90
N LEU A 214 -11.81 -27.13 12.16
CA LEU A 214 -10.74 -26.84 11.23
C LEU A 214 -9.38 -26.73 11.93
N GLN A 215 -9.30 -26.04 13.06
CA GLN A 215 -8.07 -25.92 13.85
C GLN A 215 -7.54 -27.28 14.30
N ALA A 216 -8.41 -28.17 14.76
CA ALA A 216 -8.02 -29.53 15.15
C ALA A 216 -7.48 -30.34 13.94
N ALA A 217 -8.12 -30.22 12.78
CA ALA A 217 -7.68 -30.86 11.56
C ALA A 217 -6.30 -30.36 11.09
N PHE A 218 -6.05 -29.05 11.15
CA PHE A 218 -4.75 -28.46 10.84
C PHE A 218 -3.67 -28.90 11.82
N ALA A 219 -3.95 -28.89 13.12
CA ALA A 219 -2.99 -29.32 14.14
C ALA A 219 -2.57 -30.79 13.94
N ALA A 220 -3.51 -31.65 13.60
CA ALA A 220 -3.24 -33.06 13.29
C ALA A 220 -2.36 -33.24 12.03
N HIS A 221 -2.52 -32.37 11.03
CA HIS A 221 -1.73 -32.41 9.80
C HIS A 221 -0.29 -31.95 10.02
N VAL A 222 -0.09 -30.81 10.72
CA VAL A 222 1.22 -30.25 11.02
C VAL A 222 2.00 -31.16 11.97
N GLY A 223 1.36 -31.77 12.97
CA GLY A 223 2.02 -32.72 13.89
C GLY A 223 2.42 -34.06 13.25
N ALA A 224 1.89 -34.39 12.05
CA ALA A 224 2.26 -35.60 11.31
C ALA A 224 3.50 -35.40 10.41
N GLU A 225 3.97 -34.19 10.19
CA GLU A 225 5.12 -33.86 9.31
C GLU A 225 6.44 -33.65 10.05
N GLU A 226 6.52 -33.80 11.40
CA GLU A 226 7.81 -33.81 12.09
C GLU A 226 8.49 -35.18 11.87
N PRO A 227 9.53 -35.27 11.02
CA PRO A 227 10.30 -36.52 10.88
C PRO A 227 11.15 -36.72 12.14
N THR A 228 11.06 -37.90 12.72
CA THR A 228 11.96 -38.48 13.72
C THR A 228 13.40 -38.50 13.23
#